data_8e18d0ec9e5334a3e485ded8efc51eff
#
_entry.id   8e18d0ec9e5334a3e485ded8efc51eff
#
_cell.length_a   1.000
_cell.length_b   1.000
_cell.length_c   1.000
_cell.angle_alpha   90.00
_cell.angle_beta   90.00
_cell.angle_gamma   90.00
#
_symmetry.space_group_name_H-M   'P 1'
#
loop_
_entity.id
_entity.type
_entity.pdbx_description
1 polymer ?
#
loop_
_entity_poly.entity_id
_entity_poly.type
_entity_poly.pdbx_seq_one_letter_code
_entity_poly.pdbx_strand_id
1 'polypeptide(L)'
;ELQVMELDVYGEVNGAEYPIAKKKLTLDHIRKFPHLRIRTKTMAAIMRIRDSCAFATHKFYKENDFKYIHTPIITGNDCEGAGETFKLDNDFFKKEATLTVSGQLHGETYACGLSDIYTFGPTFRAENSHTTRHLAEFWMIEPEMCFIDFTQLQDVAELYLKYVIDYCLKNNLEDIEFLNKQYQETLLTDLNNMVSKPFQRMTYTEVIDFLL
;
A
#
# COMPACT_ATOMS: atom_id res chain seq x y z
N GLU A 1 -9.36 -21.18 -25.67
CA GLU A 1 -10.79 -20.92 -25.89
C GLU A 1 -11.59 -22.01 -25.17
N LEU A 2 -12.58 -21.62 -24.34
CA LEU A 2 -13.44 -22.55 -23.62
C LEU A 2 -14.68 -22.83 -24.47
N GLN A 3 -14.94 -24.10 -24.76
CA GLN A 3 -16.20 -24.55 -25.35
C GLN A 3 -17.14 -24.98 -24.24
N VAL A 4 -18.29 -24.30 -24.13
CA VAL A 4 -19.31 -24.63 -23.14
C VAL A 4 -20.09 -25.85 -23.62
N MET A 5 -20.07 -26.91 -22.81
CA MET A 5 -20.82 -28.16 -23.08
C MET A 5 -22.15 -28.18 -22.32
N GLU A 6 -22.19 -27.56 -21.15
CA GLU A 6 -23.38 -27.47 -20.30
C GLU A 6 -23.31 -26.14 -19.49
N LEU A 7 -24.46 -25.51 -19.27
CA LEU A 7 -24.57 -24.25 -18.56
C LEU A 7 -25.75 -24.27 -17.61
N ASP A 8 -25.45 -24.16 -16.30
CA ASP A 8 -26.44 -23.96 -15.24
C ASP A 8 -26.51 -22.47 -14.86
N VAL A 9 -27.71 -21.91 -14.94
CA VAL A 9 -27.99 -20.53 -14.53
C VAL A 9 -28.61 -20.52 -13.14
N TYR A 10 -27.84 -20.11 -12.13
CA TYR A 10 -28.31 -20.06 -10.73
C TYR A 10 -29.17 -18.85 -10.41
N GLY A 11 -29.12 -17.80 -11.22
CA GLY A 11 -29.94 -16.61 -11.06
C GLY A 11 -29.88 -15.70 -12.27
N GLU A 12 -30.97 -15.06 -12.57
CA GLU A 12 -31.07 -14.10 -13.66
C GLU A 12 -30.73 -12.69 -13.18
N VAL A 13 -30.26 -11.84 -14.11
CA VAL A 13 -30.02 -10.42 -13.87
C VAL A 13 -30.65 -9.58 -14.97
N ASN A 14 -31.30 -8.49 -14.60
CA ASN A 14 -31.76 -7.51 -15.58
C ASN A 14 -30.55 -6.71 -16.09
N GLY A 15 -30.06 -7.04 -17.26
CA GLY A 15 -28.89 -6.40 -17.88
C GLY A 15 -29.06 -4.89 -18.13
N ALA A 16 -30.29 -4.38 -18.22
CA ALA A 16 -30.55 -2.96 -18.38
C ALA A 16 -30.33 -2.18 -17.07
N GLU A 17 -30.54 -2.82 -15.93
CA GLU A 17 -30.39 -2.22 -14.58
C GLU A 17 -29.02 -2.51 -13.96
N TYR A 18 -28.24 -3.45 -14.54
CA TYR A 18 -26.95 -3.83 -13.99
C TYR A 18 -25.93 -2.68 -14.11
N PRO A 19 -25.42 -2.16 -12.98
CA PRO A 19 -24.67 -0.90 -12.98
C PRO A 19 -23.30 -0.98 -13.66
N ILE A 20 -22.72 -2.19 -13.77
CA ILE A 20 -21.45 -2.45 -14.46
C ILE A 20 -21.71 -3.10 -15.81
N ALA A 21 -22.25 -2.30 -16.74
CA ALA A 21 -22.50 -2.74 -18.10
C ALA A 21 -21.21 -2.77 -18.93
N LYS A 22 -21.24 -3.49 -20.10
CA LYS A 22 -20.13 -3.54 -21.06
C LYS A 22 -19.96 -2.23 -21.81
N LYS A 23 -19.53 -1.18 -21.09
CA LYS A 23 -19.21 0.15 -21.61
C LYS A 23 -18.02 0.73 -20.85
N LYS A 24 -17.40 1.79 -21.38
CA LYS A 24 -16.34 2.51 -20.64
C LYS A 24 -16.95 3.20 -19.42
N LEU A 25 -16.55 2.76 -18.23
CA LEU A 25 -16.98 3.30 -16.94
C LEU A 25 -15.82 4.06 -16.29
N THR A 26 -16.13 5.19 -15.62
CA THR A 26 -15.13 5.91 -14.81
C THR A 26 -14.89 5.18 -13.50
N LEU A 27 -13.71 5.38 -12.92
CA LEU A 27 -13.39 4.83 -11.60
C LEU A 27 -14.35 5.33 -10.52
N ASP A 28 -14.77 6.60 -10.59
CA ASP A 28 -15.73 7.18 -9.64
C ASP A 28 -17.10 6.50 -9.72
N HIS A 29 -17.56 6.16 -10.93
CA HIS A 29 -18.79 5.39 -11.09
C HIS A 29 -18.64 3.98 -10.50
N ILE A 30 -17.55 3.27 -10.81
CA ILE A 30 -17.29 1.91 -10.35
C ILE A 30 -17.18 1.86 -8.81
N ARG A 31 -16.58 2.87 -8.18
CA ARG A 31 -16.45 2.96 -6.72
C ARG A 31 -17.76 3.04 -5.96
N LYS A 32 -18.85 3.52 -6.60
CA LYS A 32 -20.18 3.55 -6.00
C LYS A 32 -20.79 2.16 -5.78
N PHE A 33 -20.23 1.14 -6.41
CA PHE A 33 -20.70 -0.25 -6.35
C PHE A 33 -19.62 -1.19 -5.77
N PRO A 34 -19.29 -1.08 -4.47
CA PRO A 34 -18.17 -1.80 -3.85
C PRO A 34 -18.26 -3.33 -4.00
N HIS A 35 -19.48 -3.88 -3.99
CA HIS A 35 -19.75 -5.31 -4.13
C HIS A 35 -19.62 -5.82 -5.58
N LEU A 36 -19.59 -4.91 -6.57
CA LEU A 36 -19.46 -5.29 -8.00
C LEU A 36 -18.14 -4.83 -8.62
N ARG A 37 -17.51 -3.78 -8.07
CA ARG A 37 -16.33 -3.14 -8.69
C ARG A 37 -15.19 -4.10 -9.00
N ILE A 38 -15.01 -5.13 -8.17
CA ILE A 38 -13.95 -6.13 -8.36
C ILE A 38 -14.11 -6.97 -9.64
N ARG A 39 -15.31 -7.02 -10.20
CA ARG A 39 -15.60 -7.69 -11.48
C ARG A 39 -15.06 -6.93 -12.69
N THR A 40 -14.67 -5.66 -12.52
CA THR A 40 -14.04 -4.89 -13.60
C THR A 40 -12.56 -5.27 -13.74
N LYS A 41 -12.07 -5.30 -14.99
CA LYS A 41 -10.66 -5.64 -15.27
C LYS A 41 -9.69 -4.72 -14.52
N THR A 42 -9.99 -3.43 -14.45
CA THR A 42 -9.16 -2.44 -13.75
C THR A 42 -9.04 -2.73 -12.26
N MET A 43 -10.16 -2.90 -11.56
CA MET A 43 -10.11 -3.15 -10.13
C MET A 43 -9.49 -4.51 -9.80
N ALA A 44 -9.76 -5.52 -10.62
CA ALA A 44 -9.14 -6.84 -10.48
C ALA A 44 -7.62 -6.78 -10.68
N ALA A 45 -7.14 -6.06 -11.69
CA ALA A 45 -5.70 -5.86 -11.93
C ALA A 45 -5.03 -5.14 -10.74
N ILE A 46 -5.64 -4.04 -10.26
CA ILE A 46 -5.14 -3.30 -9.08
C ILE A 46 -5.05 -4.22 -7.85
N MET A 47 -6.06 -5.06 -7.61
CA MET A 47 -6.06 -5.93 -6.43
C MET A 47 -5.04 -7.06 -6.53
N ARG A 48 -4.80 -7.63 -7.71
CA ARG A 48 -3.72 -8.62 -7.90
C ARG A 48 -2.33 -8.02 -7.71
N ILE A 49 -2.10 -6.80 -8.23
CA ILE A 49 -0.83 -6.10 -7.99
C ILE A 49 -0.67 -5.76 -6.51
N ARG A 50 -1.73 -5.30 -5.84
CA ARG A 50 -1.71 -5.02 -4.41
C ARG A 50 -1.38 -6.27 -3.57
N ASP A 51 -1.96 -7.41 -3.90
CA ASP A 51 -1.64 -8.71 -3.28
C ASP A 51 -0.15 -9.05 -3.45
N SER A 52 0.36 -8.94 -4.67
CA SER A 52 1.78 -9.18 -4.97
C SER A 52 2.71 -8.21 -4.24
N CYS A 53 2.36 -6.91 -4.13
CA CYS A 53 3.11 -5.94 -3.34
C CYS A 53 3.17 -6.34 -1.86
N ALA A 54 2.05 -6.77 -1.28
CA ALA A 54 1.99 -7.18 0.13
C ALA A 54 2.84 -8.44 0.37
N PHE A 55 2.72 -9.44 -0.49
CA PHE A 55 3.53 -10.65 -0.40
C PHE A 55 5.03 -10.35 -0.59
N ALA A 56 5.39 -9.55 -1.58
CA ALA A 56 6.78 -9.15 -1.84
C ALA A 56 7.37 -8.39 -0.65
N THR A 57 6.59 -7.54 0.02
CA THR A 57 6.99 -6.83 1.24
C THR A 57 7.39 -7.83 2.34
N HIS A 58 6.50 -8.76 2.67
CA HIS A 58 6.79 -9.78 3.68
C HIS A 58 7.98 -10.66 3.29
N LYS A 59 8.08 -11.01 2.01
CA LYS A 59 9.18 -11.83 1.49
C LYS A 59 10.51 -11.11 1.61
N PHE A 60 10.61 -9.84 1.18
CA PHE A 60 11.81 -9.03 1.29
C PHE A 60 12.33 -8.95 2.72
N TYR A 61 11.47 -8.53 3.66
CA TYR A 61 11.88 -8.37 5.05
C TYR A 61 12.25 -9.71 5.69
N LYS A 62 11.55 -10.78 5.34
CA LYS A 62 11.87 -12.13 5.85
C LYS A 62 13.20 -12.65 5.33
N GLU A 63 13.53 -12.42 4.06
CA GLU A 63 14.80 -12.82 3.45
C GLU A 63 15.99 -11.99 3.95
N ASN A 64 15.74 -10.81 4.52
CA ASN A 64 16.74 -9.95 5.15
C ASN A 64 16.71 -10.02 6.70
N ASP A 65 16.18 -11.10 7.27
CA ASP A 65 16.15 -11.42 8.71
C ASP A 65 15.34 -10.47 9.59
N PHE A 66 14.52 -9.57 9.03
CA PHE A 66 13.59 -8.77 9.81
C PHE A 66 12.49 -9.60 10.46
N LYS A 67 12.06 -9.18 11.64
CA LYS A 67 10.92 -9.77 12.35
C LYS A 67 9.67 -8.95 12.14
N TYR A 68 8.58 -9.59 11.71
CA TYR A 68 7.28 -8.94 11.58
C TYR A 68 6.62 -8.78 12.94
N ILE A 69 6.33 -7.54 13.32
CA ILE A 69 5.74 -7.19 14.62
C ILE A 69 4.32 -6.67 14.41
N HIS A 70 3.39 -7.21 15.20
CA HIS A 70 2.01 -6.73 15.26
C HIS A 70 1.87 -5.72 16.40
N THR A 71 1.83 -4.44 16.04
CA THR A 71 1.66 -3.37 17.02
C THR A 71 0.17 -3.10 17.29
N PRO A 72 -0.18 -2.57 18.47
CA PRO A 72 -1.56 -2.24 18.80
C PRO A 72 -2.17 -1.22 17.86
N ILE A 73 -3.40 -1.46 17.41
CA ILE A 73 -4.19 -0.51 16.61
C ILE A 73 -4.91 0.47 17.52
N ILE A 74 -5.41 -0.01 18.68
CA ILE A 74 -6.00 0.84 19.72
C ILE A 74 -4.91 1.22 20.70
N THR A 75 -4.68 2.51 20.88
CA THR A 75 -3.58 3.04 21.70
C THR A 75 -4.01 4.27 22.47
N GLY A 76 -3.30 4.57 23.55
CA GLY A 76 -3.41 5.84 24.27
C GLY A 76 -2.33 6.86 23.86
N ASN A 77 -1.49 6.54 22.87
CA ASN A 77 -0.39 7.39 22.43
C ASN A 77 -0.62 7.94 21.03
N ASP A 78 -0.35 9.21 20.85
CA ASP A 78 -0.16 9.86 19.55
C ASP A 78 1.34 9.99 19.30
N CYS A 79 1.92 9.10 18.50
CA CYS A 79 3.36 9.04 18.27
C CYS A 79 3.89 10.19 17.41
N GLU A 80 3.05 10.87 16.66
CA GLU A 80 3.44 12.02 15.85
C GLU A 80 3.14 13.37 16.54
N GLY A 81 2.36 13.36 17.62
CA GLY A 81 2.01 14.55 18.39
C GLY A 81 1.16 15.58 17.63
N ALA A 82 0.59 15.19 16.51
CA ALA A 82 -0.17 16.09 15.63
C ALA A 82 -1.60 16.33 16.12
N GLY A 83 -2.10 15.56 17.08
CA GLY A 83 -3.45 15.70 17.64
C GLY A 83 -4.58 15.28 16.69
N GLU A 84 -4.28 14.80 15.50
CA GLU A 84 -5.26 14.43 14.47
C GLU A 84 -5.58 12.93 14.52
N THR A 85 -6.06 12.48 15.68
CA THR A 85 -6.39 11.10 15.95
C THR A 85 -7.90 10.85 15.95
N PHE A 86 -8.33 9.68 15.51
CA PHE A 86 -9.70 9.21 15.72
C PHE A 86 -9.85 8.71 17.15
N LYS A 87 -10.62 9.44 17.96
CA LYS A 87 -10.90 9.06 19.34
C LYS A 87 -11.96 7.97 19.41
N LEU A 88 -11.78 7.03 20.33
CA LEU A 88 -12.76 6.00 20.64
C LEU A 88 -13.69 6.51 21.76
N ASP A 89 -14.94 6.68 21.44
CA ASP A 89 -15.98 7.10 22.39
C ASP A 89 -16.57 5.88 23.12
N ASN A 90 -15.83 5.38 24.11
CA ASN A 90 -16.31 4.32 25.01
C ASN A 90 -15.49 4.29 26.32
N ASP A 91 -16.11 3.73 27.37
CA ASP A 91 -15.52 3.60 28.70
C ASP A 91 -14.74 2.29 28.94
N PHE A 92 -14.55 1.47 27.91
CA PHE A 92 -13.94 0.15 28.06
C PHE A 92 -12.55 0.24 28.71
N PHE A 93 -11.70 1.15 28.26
CA PHE A 93 -10.34 1.31 28.76
C PHE A 93 -10.26 2.19 30.02
N LYS A 94 -11.34 2.87 30.43
CA LYS A 94 -11.38 3.88 31.52
C LYS A 94 -10.29 4.96 31.38
N LYS A 95 -9.85 5.23 30.18
CA LYS A 95 -8.91 6.28 29.78
C LYS A 95 -9.12 6.60 28.29
N GLU A 96 -8.63 7.73 27.85
CA GLU A 96 -8.65 8.10 26.43
C GLU A 96 -7.92 7.04 25.60
N ALA A 97 -8.57 6.62 24.52
CA ALA A 97 -8.02 5.69 23.55
C ALA A 97 -8.32 6.19 22.14
N THR A 98 -7.39 5.95 21.22
CA THR A 98 -7.46 6.38 19.83
C THR A 98 -7.08 5.26 18.90
N LEU A 99 -7.39 5.42 17.62
CA LEU A 99 -6.80 4.60 16.57
C LEU A 99 -5.38 5.09 16.29
N THR A 100 -4.44 4.16 16.10
CA THR A 100 -3.02 4.48 15.92
C THR A 100 -2.76 5.26 14.63
N VAL A 101 -1.86 6.23 14.69
CA VAL A 101 -1.34 6.96 13.51
C VAL A 101 -0.09 6.32 12.93
N SER A 102 0.60 5.42 13.71
CA SER A 102 1.80 4.70 13.32
C SER A 102 2.10 3.57 14.30
N GLY A 103 2.74 2.51 13.83
CA GLY A 103 3.27 1.43 14.67
C GLY A 103 4.67 1.71 15.22
N GLN A 104 5.30 2.83 14.87
CA GLN A 104 6.70 3.14 15.12
C GLN A 104 7.09 2.97 16.61
N LEU A 105 6.44 3.69 17.54
CA LEU A 105 6.86 3.67 18.96
C LEU A 105 6.85 2.27 19.58
N HIS A 106 5.83 1.46 19.27
CA HIS A 106 5.80 0.06 19.70
C HIS A 106 6.86 -0.76 18.97
N GLY A 107 7.06 -0.53 17.67
CA GLY A 107 8.08 -1.18 16.87
C GLY A 107 9.48 -0.96 17.44
N GLU A 108 9.84 0.27 17.78
CA GLU A 108 11.14 0.62 18.39
C GLU A 108 11.40 -0.15 19.69
N THR A 109 10.38 -0.36 20.53
CA THR A 109 10.55 -1.15 21.76
C THR A 109 10.91 -2.61 21.46
N TYR A 110 10.40 -3.18 20.39
CA TYR A 110 10.75 -4.53 19.94
C TYR A 110 12.11 -4.55 19.24
N ALA A 111 12.46 -3.50 18.49
CA ALA A 111 13.79 -3.39 17.87
C ALA A 111 14.91 -3.40 18.90
N CYS A 112 14.70 -2.80 20.09
CA CYS A 112 15.66 -2.87 21.21
C CYS A 112 16.00 -4.30 21.67
N GLY A 113 15.13 -5.28 21.40
CA GLY A 113 15.34 -6.68 21.78
C GLY A 113 15.57 -7.63 20.61
N LEU A 114 15.09 -7.29 19.41
CA LEU A 114 15.08 -8.17 18.23
C LEU A 114 15.94 -7.64 17.08
N SER A 115 16.53 -6.45 17.23
CA SER A 115 17.31 -5.70 16.23
C SER A 115 16.43 -5.20 15.07
N ASP A 116 16.33 -5.92 13.99
CA ASP A 116 15.64 -5.48 12.79
C ASP A 116 14.22 -6.02 12.75
N ILE A 117 13.27 -5.11 12.81
CA ILE A 117 11.84 -5.41 12.80
C ILE A 117 11.13 -4.62 11.70
N TYR A 118 9.93 -5.01 11.36
CA TYR A 118 9.02 -4.17 10.60
C TYR A 118 7.58 -4.36 11.05
N THR A 119 6.79 -3.30 10.92
CA THR A 119 5.35 -3.36 10.96
C THR A 119 4.79 -3.27 9.56
N PHE A 120 3.65 -3.88 9.31
CA PHE A 120 2.85 -3.70 8.12
C PHE A 120 1.39 -3.84 8.51
N GLY A 121 0.75 -2.73 8.78
CA GLY A 121 -0.60 -2.71 9.35
C GLY A 121 -1.36 -1.42 9.10
N PRO A 122 -2.65 -1.40 9.46
CA PRO A 122 -3.51 -0.25 9.29
C PRO A 122 -3.11 0.89 10.23
N THR A 123 -3.14 2.10 9.69
CA THR A 123 -2.93 3.37 10.41
C THR A 123 -4.04 4.33 10.06
N PHE A 124 -4.30 5.29 10.95
CA PHE A 124 -5.46 6.16 10.88
C PHE A 124 -5.07 7.59 11.20
N ARG A 125 -5.40 8.53 10.30
CA ARG A 125 -5.15 9.96 10.49
C ARG A 125 -6.41 10.76 10.23
N ALA A 126 -6.85 11.52 11.22
CA ALA A 126 -8.08 12.32 11.15
C ALA A 126 -7.86 13.69 10.50
N GLU A 127 -6.84 13.83 9.67
CA GLU A 127 -6.51 15.06 8.98
C GLU A 127 -7.66 15.54 8.10
N ASN A 128 -8.10 16.78 8.30
CA ASN A 128 -9.10 17.42 7.47
C ASN A 128 -8.48 17.91 6.15
N SER A 129 -8.04 16.98 5.31
CA SER A 129 -7.42 17.27 4.03
C SER A 129 -8.14 16.54 2.90
N HIS A 130 -8.48 17.29 1.84
CA HIS A 130 -9.22 16.79 0.68
C HIS A 130 -8.33 16.66 -0.56
N THR A 131 -7.06 16.29 -0.39
CA THR A 131 -6.16 16.04 -1.52
C THR A 131 -6.29 14.59 -2.01
N THR A 132 -5.82 14.32 -3.21
CA THR A 132 -5.80 12.97 -3.81
C THR A 132 -4.83 12.01 -3.10
N ARG A 133 -4.02 12.50 -2.17
CA ARG A 133 -2.98 11.73 -1.46
C ARG A 133 -3.27 11.51 0.01
N HIS A 134 -4.37 12.06 0.57
CA HIS A 134 -4.75 11.86 1.95
C HIS A 134 -5.89 10.84 2.05
N LEU A 135 -5.69 9.85 2.90
CA LEU A 135 -6.68 8.84 3.27
C LEU A 135 -6.78 8.80 4.79
N ALA A 136 -8.00 8.62 5.30
CA ALA A 136 -8.24 8.49 6.74
C ALA A 136 -7.74 7.16 7.31
N GLU A 137 -7.70 6.12 6.47
CA GLU A 137 -7.16 4.79 6.78
C GLU A 137 -6.25 4.32 5.65
N PHE A 138 -5.07 3.88 6.00
CA PHE A 138 -4.08 3.31 5.06
C PHE A 138 -3.15 2.35 5.78
N TRP A 139 -2.49 1.48 5.03
CA TRP A 139 -1.50 0.55 5.58
C TRP A 139 -0.11 1.13 5.43
N MET A 140 0.64 1.15 6.53
CA MET A 140 2.04 1.58 6.53
C MET A 140 2.99 0.39 6.65
N ILE A 141 4.13 0.53 6.01
CA ILE A 141 5.26 -0.38 6.10
C ILE A 141 6.37 0.40 6.80
N GLU A 142 6.68 0.00 8.03
CA GLU A 142 7.55 0.76 8.93
C GLU A 142 8.65 -0.17 9.45
N PRO A 143 9.80 -0.25 8.77
CA PRO A 143 10.97 -0.96 9.27
C PRO A 143 11.68 -0.13 10.32
N GLU A 144 12.10 -0.78 11.42
CA GLU A 144 12.94 -0.21 12.46
C GLU A 144 14.22 -1.04 12.55
N MET A 145 15.37 -0.40 12.38
CA MET A 145 16.66 -1.07 12.31
C MET A 145 17.63 -0.51 13.35
N CYS A 146 18.24 -1.40 14.12
CA CYS A 146 19.26 -1.03 15.08
C CYS A 146 20.67 -1.09 14.45
N PHE A 147 21.58 -0.26 14.99
CA PHE A 147 23.03 -0.28 14.65
C PHE A 147 23.35 0.01 13.19
N ILE A 148 22.51 0.76 12.48
CA ILE A 148 22.76 1.22 11.12
C ILE A 148 22.98 2.73 11.08
N ASP A 149 23.69 3.19 10.04
CA ASP A 149 23.81 4.61 9.73
C ASP A 149 22.79 5.06 8.67
N PHE A 150 22.81 6.36 8.39
CA PHE A 150 21.85 6.95 7.43
C PHE A 150 22.09 6.43 5.98
N THR A 151 23.32 6.09 5.61
CA THR A 151 23.63 5.53 4.28
C THR A 151 23.04 4.14 4.15
N GLN A 152 23.20 3.31 5.18
CA GLN A 152 22.62 1.96 5.22
C GLN A 152 21.07 2.00 5.19
N LEU A 153 20.45 2.97 5.86
CA LEU A 153 19.01 3.19 5.77
C LEU A 153 18.56 3.47 4.32
N GLN A 154 19.30 4.34 3.62
CA GLN A 154 19.01 4.64 2.21
C GLN A 154 19.20 3.42 1.30
N ASP A 155 20.21 2.58 1.57
CA ASP A 155 20.44 1.34 0.83
C ASP A 155 19.27 0.37 0.99
N VAL A 156 18.80 0.16 2.21
CA VAL A 156 17.65 -0.73 2.48
C VAL A 156 16.39 -0.19 1.82
N ALA A 157 16.14 1.11 1.87
CA ALA A 157 14.98 1.74 1.24
C ALA A 157 14.99 1.54 -0.29
N GLU A 158 16.15 1.73 -0.95
CA GLU A 158 16.31 1.51 -2.39
C GLU A 158 16.11 0.04 -2.74
N LEU A 159 16.76 -0.87 -2.02
CA LEU A 159 16.65 -2.31 -2.23
C LEU A 159 15.21 -2.80 -2.08
N TYR A 160 14.52 -2.34 -1.05
CA TYR A 160 13.12 -2.68 -0.81
C TYR A 160 12.20 -2.25 -1.95
N LEU A 161 12.28 -0.99 -2.36
CA LEU A 161 11.43 -0.48 -3.44
C LEU A 161 11.69 -1.22 -4.76
N LYS A 162 12.95 -1.44 -5.11
CA LYS A 162 13.33 -2.20 -6.31
C LYS A 162 12.85 -3.65 -6.25
N TYR A 163 12.96 -4.28 -5.10
CA TYR A 163 12.52 -5.67 -4.91
C TYR A 163 11.01 -5.81 -5.15
N VAL A 164 10.19 -4.94 -4.55
CA VAL A 164 8.73 -4.99 -4.70
C VAL A 164 8.32 -4.71 -6.15
N ILE A 165 8.94 -3.72 -6.79
CA ILE A 165 8.66 -3.39 -8.20
C ILE A 165 9.04 -4.56 -9.11
N ASP A 166 10.25 -5.11 -8.96
CA ASP A 166 10.73 -6.25 -9.75
C ASP A 166 9.84 -7.49 -9.57
N TYR A 167 9.40 -7.73 -8.32
CA TYR A 167 8.47 -8.81 -8.02
C TYR A 167 7.15 -8.64 -8.79
N CYS A 168 6.59 -7.44 -8.80
CA CYS A 168 5.36 -7.15 -9.54
C CYS A 168 5.55 -7.24 -11.06
N LEU A 169 6.67 -6.74 -11.59
CA LEU A 169 7.00 -6.88 -13.02
C LEU A 169 7.08 -8.34 -13.46
N LYS A 170 7.61 -9.22 -12.61
CA LYS A 170 7.73 -10.66 -12.89
C LYS A 170 6.41 -11.43 -12.77
N ASN A 171 5.55 -11.04 -11.83
CA ASN A 171 4.36 -11.83 -11.49
C ASN A 171 3.03 -11.24 -11.99
N ASN A 172 3.00 -9.95 -12.34
CA ASN A 172 1.79 -9.23 -12.75
C ASN A 172 1.96 -8.48 -14.07
N LEU A 173 2.85 -8.92 -14.96
CA LEU A 173 3.17 -8.19 -16.18
C LEU A 173 1.93 -7.87 -17.03
N GLU A 174 1.04 -8.83 -17.24
CA GLU A 174 -0.21 -8.63 -18.01
C GLU A 174 -1.11 -7.54 -17.39
N ASP A 175 -1.19 -7.46 -16.08
CA ASP A 175 -1.96 -6.43 -15.38
C ASP A 175 -1.30 -5.06 -15.52
N ILE A 176 0.03 -5.00 -15.41
CA ILE A 176 0.80 -3.76 -15.56
C ILE A 176 0.71 -3.26 -17.01
N GLU A 177 0.85 -4.13 -18.01
CA GLU A 177 0.67 -3.78 -19.42
C GLU A 177 -0.75 -3.25 -19.70
N PHE A 178 -1.76 -3.88 -19.10
CA PHE A 178 -3.13 -3.40 -19.21
C PHE A 178 -3.27 -1.99 -18.61
N LEU A 179 -2.73 -1.74 -17.43
CA LEU A 179 -2.78 -0.41 -16.79
C LEU A 179 -1.94 0.62 -17.54
N ASN A 180 -0.78 0.22 -18.07
CA ASN A 180 0.04 1.03 -18.94
C ASN A 180 -0.75 1.55 -20.15
N LYS A 181 -1.44 0.66 -20.84
CA LYS A 181 -2.26 1.02 -22.01
C LYS A 181 -3.47 1.88 -21.67
N GLN A 182 -4.08 1.70 -20.50
CA GLN A 182 -5.35 2.36 -20.17
C GLN A 182 -5.20 3.69 -19.43
N TYR A 183 -4.11 3.88 -18.67
CA TYR A 183 -4.00 4.99 -17.74
C TYR A 183 -2.70 5.79 -17.85
N GLN A 184 -1.56 5.14 -18.11
CA GLN A 184 -0.26 5.82 -18.15
C GLN A 184 0.69 5.08 -19.10
N GLU A 185 0.84 5.58 -20.32
CA GLU A 185 1.62 4.94 -21.40
C GLU A 185 3.12 4.75 -21.07
N THR A 186 3.65 5.47 -20.09
CA THR A 186 5.04 5.35 -19.63
C THR A 186 5.24 4.41 -18.45
N LEU A 187 4.16 3.89 -17.84
CA LEU A 187 4.21 3.13 -16.59
C LEU A 187 5.24 1.98 -16.63
N LEU A 188 5.18 1.16 -17.65
CA LEU A 188 6.07 0.00 -17.77
C LEU A 188 7.55 0.44 -17.94
N THR A 189 7.79 1.48 -18.72
CA THR A 189 9.14 2.05 -18.92
C THR A 189 9.66 2.66 -17.62
N ASP A 190 8.83 3.39 -16.89
CA ASP A 190 9.19 4.02 -15.63
C ASP A 190 9.55 2.98 -14.57
N LEU A 191 8.73 1.92 -14.41
CA LEU A 191 9.00 0.83 -13.47
C LEU A 191 10.32 0.09 -13.81
N ASN A 192 10.57 -0.20 -15.08
CA ASN A 192 11.84 -0.83 -15.50
C ASN A 192 13.05 0.08 -15.25
N ASN A 193 12.92 1.39 -15.47
CA ASN A 193 13.95 2.37 -15.14
C ASN A 193 14.26 2.41 -13.63
N MET A 194 13.22 2.37 -12.78
CA MET A 194 13.38 2.37 -11.33
C MET A 194 14.14 1.12 -10.84
N VAL A 195 13.89 -0.03 -11.41
CA VAL A 195 14.59 -1.27 -11.03
C VAL A 195 16.04 -1.29 -11.53
N SER A 196 16.27 -0.84 -12.77
CA SER A 196 17.56 -0.99 -13.44
C SER A 196 18.61 0.07 -13.09
N LYS A 197 18.20 1.26 -12.62
CA LYS A 197 19.09 2.38 -12.34
C LYS A 197 19.25 2.58 -10.83
N PRO A 198 20.45 3.00 -10.36
CA PRO A 198 20.63 3.40 -8.96
C PRO A 198 19.78 4.65 -8.67
N PHE A 199 19.26 4.76 -7.45
CA PHE A 199 18.58 5.98 -7.02
C PHE A 199 19.61 7.08 -6.78
N GLN A 200 19.30 8.27 -7.26
CA GLN A 200 20.14 9.44 -6.98
C GLN A 200 19.91 9.88 -5.53
N ARG A 201 21.00 10.12 -4.82
CA ARG A 201 20.98 10.64 -3.45
C ARG A 201 21.41 12.07 -3.44
N MET A 202 20.59 12.92 -2.85
CA MET A 202 20.81 14.37 -2.78
C MET A 202 20.51 14.85 -1.38
N THR A 203 21.27 15.83 -0.92
CA THR A 203 20.93 16.56 0.30
C THR A 203 19.73 17.48 0.04
N TYR A 204 19.07 17.94 1.11
CA TYR A 204 17.98 18.90 1.00
C TYR A 204 18.41 20.16 0.22
N THR A 205 19.60 20.70 0.50
CA THR A 205 20.12 21.89 -0.18
C THR A 205 20.31 21.64 -1.67
N GLU A 206 20.91 20.51 -2.06
CA GLU A 206 21.09 20.14 -3.48
C GLU A 206 19.76 19.98 -4.20
N VAL A 207 18.73 19.46 -3.54
CA VAL A 207 17.38 19.36 -4.13
C VAL A 207 16.79 20.74 -4.36
N ILE A 208 16.94 21.67 -3.40
CA ILE A 208 16.46 23.06 -3.58
C ILE A 208 17.21 23.74 -4.72
N ASP A 209 18.54 23.61 -4.78
CA ASP A 209 19.37 24.20 -5.85
C ASP A 209 19.00 23.62 -7.24
N PHE A 210 18.61 22.36 -7.29
CA PHE A 210 18.17 21.69 -8.53
C PHE A 210 16.77 22.15 -9.00
N LEU A 211 15.90 22.55 -8.08
CA LEU A 211 14.51 22.96 -8.38
C LEU A 211 14.38 24.46 -8.70
N LEU A 212 15.34 25.28 -8.34
CA LEU A 212 15.40 26.74 -8.62
C LEU A 212 16.06 27.04 -9.94
#